data_39fccd245bb106f521f88f0096d8ddc4
#
_entry.id   39fccd245bb106f521f88f0096d8ddc4
#
_cell.length_a   1.000
_cell.length_b   1.000
_cell.length_c   1.000
_cell.angle_alpha   90.00
_cell.angle_beta   90.00
_cell.angle_gamma   90.00
#
_symmetry.space_group_name_H-M   'P 1'
#
loop_
_entity.id
_entity.type
_entity.pdbx_description
1 polymer ?
#
loop_
_entity_poly.entity_id
_entity_poly.type
_entity_poly.pdbx_seq_one_letter_code
_entity_poly.pdbx_strand_id
1 'polypeptide(L)'
;MIQNKSFLVQYVLFSNFVIIFSLFLFFLYPQFSFSESVNTKNQTFIDSIPFTSREIEINKTINPVLLEQSKDFTPARIIEVTSGVYTAIGYGPSNIIMVEGTDGMIIIDSGSSINQAQMILSEFRKITDKPVSALIYTNGKADHVGGGGVFVNDSKKQGHLPDILANVEFAENVFPSIGQIAKQKSIYDLYWSGLLLLPSDNESDSSISSGLGPKWKLGNISYVPPNILFNDTLEMTYSGINFTLISAPGPSPEQIFVWIPQKSVLLSSDLVYEAFPNLYSMSGLEDVDIQSWIDAIDTMRELNSTFLVPSHLLSARGSANVSDILTSYRDGISYLVQQIVRYINQGYNADEITEILELPSYLKDHPWLQERTGNLSWIVRQIYSYIVGWNSGDATWFNPITLQERGSKIVNAFGGLNATLDEIKRSLDNREYSWAAELSTYLIYAFPENSEAKLLKADALRKLGWENPTSGGRNWYLTQANILDGKINSSTLQMLPRTNMIDQIFSTLSIDDLLFNMLFKLDPAKSPDDDLILGIYLNDTEEGFTLEIRKDVVDYKDSFPEEYNIAIYTDSDTFKEVLVGKAKLLDKIIAKKIAIDGDIRDLTKFVRSFDQKFVIPIFNNIAN
;
A
#
# COMPACT_ATOMS: atom_id res chain seq x y z
N MET A 1 37.47 -15.11 -3.27
CA MET A 1 36.34 -15.24 -4.21
C MET A 1 35.05 -14.89 -3.48
N ILE A 2 35.11 -13.80 -2.70
CA ILE A 2 33.97 -13.22 -1.93
C ILE A 2 34.25 -11.72 -1.96
N GLN A 3 33.86 -11.04 -3.04
CA GLN A 3 33.94 -9.56 -3.12
C GLN A 3 33.13 -8.96 -4.28
N ASN A 4 32.00 -9.56 -4.63
CA ASN A 4 31.14 -8.99 -5.68
C ASN A 4 29.62 -9.12 -5.38
N LYS A 5 29.23 -9.00 -4.11
CA LYS A 5 27.79 -8.91 -3.74
C LYS A 5 27.35 -7.51 -3.29
N SER A 6 28.27 -6.55 -3.19
CA SER A 6 27.90 -5.19 -2.74
C SER A 6 27.47 -4.23 -3.85
N PHE A 7 27.61 -4.60 -5.13
CA PHE A 7 27.27 -3.71 -6.24
C PHE A 7 25.82 -3.83 -6.76
N LEU A 8 25.14 -4.93 -6.46
CA LEU A 8 23.72 -5.08 -6.83
C LEU A 8 22.75 -4.57 -5.75
N VAL A 9 23.20 -4.53 -4.50
CA VAL A 9 22.39 -4.09 -3.36
C VAL A 9 22.26 -2.56 -3.30
N GLN A 10 23.24 -1.81 -3.81
CA GLN A 10 23.16 -0.34 -3.84
C GLN A 10 22.28 0.24 -4.97
N TYR A 11 21.87 -0.57 -5.97
CA TYR A 11 20.97 -0.12 -7.05
C TYR A 11 19.49 -0.29 -6.73
N VAL A 12 19.13 -0.98 -5.64
CA VAL A 12 17.73 -1.26 -5.25
C VAL A 12 17.22 -0.31 -4.16
N LEU A 13 18.09 0.47 -3.52
CA LEU A 13 17.75 1.29 -2.35
C LEU A 13 17.20 2.70 -2.64
N PHE A 14 16.98 3.07 -3.91
CA PHE A 14 16.46 4.40 -4.22
C PHE A 14 15.23 4.34 -5.12
N SER A 15 14.07 4.17 -4.57
CA SER A 15 12.82 4.31 -5.33
C SER A 15 11.73 5.03 -4.57
N ASN A 16 11.67 6.32 -4.74
CA ASN A 16 10.50 7.09 -4.32
C ASN A 16 10.35 8.35 -5.19
N PHE A 17 9.34 8.44 -6.01
CA PHE A 17 8.74 9.72 -6.45
C PHE A 17 8.13 9.82 -7.83
N VAL A 18 6.88 10.23 -7.92
CA VAL A 18 6.30 10.91 -9.09
C VAL A 18 4.93 11.53 -8.82
N ILE A 19 4.81 12.79 -8.40
CA ILE A 19 3.53 13.55 -8.47
C ILE A 19 3.72 15.04 -8.83
N ILE A 20 4.88 15.51 -9.15
CA ILE A 20 5.20 16.96 -9.02
C ILE A 20 4.79 17.83 -10.21
N PHE A 21 4.70 17.30 -11.40
CA PHE A 21 4.47 18.13 -12.58
C PHE A 21 3.03 18.25 -13.08
N SER A 22 2.10 17.49 -12.50
CA SER A 22 0.70 17.46 -12.95
C SER A 22 -0.20 18.56 -12.38
N LEU A 23 0.23 19.23 -11.32
CA LEU A 23 -0.56 20.29 -10.67
C LEU A 23 -0.49 21.63 -11.41
N PHE A 24 0.36 21.75 -12.41
CA PHE A 24 0.52 23.01 -13.16
C PHE A 24 -0.67 23.38 -14.08
N LEU A 25 -1.58 22.45 -14.38
CA LEU A 25 -2.67 22.66 -15.33
C LEU A 25 -4.09 22.75 -14.73
N PHE A 26 -4.25 22.52 -13.41
CA PHE A 26 -5.58 22.56 -12.80
C PHE A 26 -6.09 23.96 -12.42
N PHE A 27 -5.30 25.02 -12.62
CA PHE A 27 -5.68 26.39 -12.22
C PHE A 27 -6.13 27.32 -13.36
N LEU A 28 -6.54 26.80 -14.52
CA LEU A 28 -7.02 27.63 -15.64
C LEU A 28 -8.55 27.68 -15.80
N TYR A 29 -9.35 27.25 -14.82
CA TYR A 29 -10.80 27.46 -14.85
C TYR A 29 -11.30 28.17 -13.61
N PRO A 30 -12.25 29.15 -13.77
CA PRO A 30 -12.68 30.03 -12.70
C PRO A 30 -13.52 29.32 -11.65
N GLN A 31 -13.35 29.74 -10.40
CA GLN A 31 -14.11 29.32 -9.25
C GLN A 31 -15.58 29.64 -9.42
N PHE A 32 -16.45 28.61 -9.39
CA PHE A 32 -17.85 28.79 -9.02
C PHE A 32 -18.00 28.43 -7.53
N SER A 33 -18.32 29.44 -6.75
CA SER A 33 -18.72 29.28 -5.36
C SER A 33 -20.15 28.78 -5.30
N PHE A 34 -20.36 27.58 -4.76
CA PHE A 34 -21.68 27.16 -4.27
C PHE A 34 -21.58 26.97 -2.75
N SER A 35 -22.31 27.83 -2.05
CA SER A 35 -22.66 27.64 -0.66
C SER A 35 -23.91 26.76 -0.63
N GLU A 36 -23.80 25.54 -0.13
CA GLU A 36 -24.99 24.78 0.24
C GLU A 36 -24.87 24.26 1.66
N SER A 37 -25.84 24.70 2.44
CA SER A 37 -26.17 24.24 3.78
C SER A 37 -26.61 22.77 3.72
N VAL A 38 -25.81 21.84 4.23
CA VAL A 38 -26.22 20.45 4.38
C VAL A 38 -27.13 20.31 5.60
N ASN A 39 -28.38 19.99 5.31
CA ASN A 39 -29.43 19.72 6.25
C ASN A 39 -29.23 18.36 6.94
N THR A 40 -28.83 18.38 8.21
CA THR A 40 -28.67 17.20 9.07
C THR A 40 -30.03 16.71 9.56
N LYS A 41 -30.78 16.01 8.72
CA LYS A 41 -31.93 15.19 9.15
C LYS A 41 -32.09 14.06 8.16
N ASN A 42 -31.54 12.88 8.46
CA ASN A 42 -31.98 11.54 8.05
C ASN A 42 -30.91 10.49 8.45
N GLN A 43 -30.75 10.30 9.75
CA GLN A 43 -29.91 9.24 10.29
C GLN A 43 -30.60 8.47 11.44
N THR A 44 -31.88 8.18 11.26
CA THR A 44 -32.61 7.30 12.17
C THR A 44 -33.77 6.64 11.43
N PHE A 45 -33.48 5.65 10.55
CA PHE A 45 -34.49 4.71 10.04
C PHE A 45 -33.86 3.51 9.30
N ILE A 46 -32.96 2.75 9.91
CA ILE A 46 -32.46 1.47 9.33
C ILE A 46 -32.49 0.30 10.34
N ASP A 47 -33.19 0.42 11.45
CA ASP A 47 -33.20 -0.64 12.49
C ASP A 47 -34.49 -1.47 12.57
N SER A 48 -35.28 -1.58 11.50
CA SER A 48 -36.48 -2.43 11.54
C SER A 48 -36.90 -2.97 10.17
N ILE A 49 -36.14 -3.90 9.58
CA ILE A 49 -36.60 -4.73 8.47
C ILE A 49 -36.22 -6.18 8.74
N PRO A 50 -37.15 -7.15 8.65
CA PRO A 50 -36.86 -8.55 8.95
C PRO A 50 -35.94 -9.22 7.92
N PHE A 51 -35.00 -9.93 8.42
CA PHE A 51 -33.74 -10.45 7.87
C PHE A 51 -33.83 -11.57 6.80
N THR A 52 -34.93 -11.93 6.20
CA THR A 52 -35.03 -13.24 5.54
C THR A 52 -34.69 -13.31 4.05
N SER A 53 -34.84 -12.24 3.28
CA SER A 53 -34.48 -12.29 1.83
C SER A 53 -33.12 -11.64 1.53
N ARG A 54 -32.70 -10.66 2.32
CA ARG A 54 -31.45 -9.95 2.17
C ARG A 54 -30.22 -10.80 2.59
N GLU A 55 -30.35 -11.60 3.65
CA GLU A 55 -29.30 -12.54 4.10
C GLU A 55 -29.01 -13.64 3.08
N ILE A 56 -30.02 -14.12 2.35
CA ILE A 56 -29.87 -15.18 1.35
C ILE A 56 -29.11 -14.66 0.10
N GLU A 57 -29.28 -13.39 -0.24
CA GLU A 57 -28.61 -12.75 -1.38
C GLU A 57 -27.15 -12.38 -1.04
N ILE A 58 -26.91 -11.87 0.15
CA ILE A 58 -25.58 -11.54 0.68
C ILE A 58 -24.71 -12.82 0.74
N ASN A 59 -25.23 -13.93 1.26
CA ASN A 59 -24.51 -15.21 1.35
C ASN A 59 -24.14 -15.82 -0.01
N LYS A 60 -24.71 -15.35 -1.14
CA LYS A 60 -24.36 -15.80 -2.49
C LYS A 60 -23.27 -14.96 -3.16
N THR A 61 -23.01 -13.77 -2.66
CA THR A 61 -22.14 -12.77 -3.30
C THR A 61 -20.94 -12.37 -2.45
N ILE A 62 -20.83 -12.94 -1.26
CA ILE A 62 -19.71 -12.73 -0.35
C ILE A 62 -19.22 -14.09 0.14
N ASN A 63 -17.91 -14.32 0.04
CA ASN A 63 -17.30 -15.54 0.58
C ASN A 63 -17.54 -15.62 2.11
N PRO A 64 -18.04 -16.75 2.64
CA PRO A 64 -18.33 -16.91 4.06
C PRO A 64 -17.13 -16.60 4.99
N VAL A 65 -15.90 -16.86 4.54
CA VAL A 65 -14.67 -16.57 5.31
C VAL A 65 -14.57 -15.09 5.65
N LEU A 66 -14.89 -14.20 4.70
CA LEU A 66 -14.86 -12.75 4.92
C LEU A 66 -15.98 -12.27 5.85
N LEU A 67 -17.17 -12.88 5.77
CA LEU A 67 -18.27 -12.58 6.69
C LEU A 67 -17.95 -13.00 8.10
N GLU A 68 -17.37 -14.19 8.30
CA GLU A 68 -16.98 -14.67 9.61
C GLU A 68 -15.91 -13.79 10.24
N GLN A 69 -14.85 -13.47 9.48
CA GLN A 69 -13.79 -12.57 9.93
C GLN A 69 -14.33 -11.19 10.35
N SER A 70 -15.34 -10.67 9.66
CA SER A 70 -15.88 -9.33 9.97
C SER A 70 -16.46 -9.23 11.39
N LYS A 71 -16.81 -10.35 12.03
CA LYS A 71 -17.30 -10.41 13.42
C LYS A 71 -16.18 -10.13 14.43
N ASP A 72 -14.92 -10.41 14.09
CA ASP A 72 -13.78 -10.23 14.98
C ASP A 72 -13.53 -8.75 15.31
N PHE A 73 -13.87 -7.84 14.40
CA PHE A 73 -13.67 -6.40 14.54
C PHE A 73 -14.97 -5.56 14.53
N THR A 74 -16.13 -6.20 14.56
CA THR A 74 -17.45 -5.54 14.65
C THR A 74 -18.22 -6.04 15.89
N PRO A 75 -18.66 -5.15 16.78
CA PRO A 75 -18.42 -3.70 16.82
C PRO A 75 -16.99 -3.33 17.22
N ALA A 76 -16.58 -2.10 16.88
CA ALA A 76 -15.32 -1.53 17.34
C ALA A 76 -15.29 -1.46 18.88
N ARG A 77 -14.15 -1.83 19.49
CA ARG A 77 -14.02 -1.92 20.97
C ARG A 77 -12.58 -1.82 21.44
N ILE A 78 -12.42 -1.47 22.70
CA ILE A 78 -11.14 -1.60 23.42
C ILE A 78 -11.14 -2.95 24.15
N ILE A 79 -10.05 -3.67 24.02
CA ILE A 79 -9.81 -4.96 24.71
C ILE A 79 -8.64 -4.76 25.66
N GLU A 80 -8.84 -5.04 26.94
CA GLU A 80 -7.74 -5.18 27.90
C GLU A 80 -7.13 -6.58 27.75
N VAL A 81 -5.94 -6.63 27.15
CA VAL A 81 -5.20 -7.89 26.90
C VAL A 81 -4.68 -8.49 28.20
N THR A 82 -4.07 -7.62 29.00
CA THR A 82 -3.63 -7.88 30.39
C THR A 82 -3.61 -6.54 31.11
N SER A 83 -3.47 -6.55 32.43
CA SER A 83 -3.52 -5.33 33.25
C SER A 83 -2.65 -4.20 32.68
N GLY A 84 -3.30 -3.10 32.28
CA GLY A 84 -2.67 -1.90 31.71
C GLY A 84 -2.14 -2.06 30.29
N VAL A 85 -2.56 -3.07 29.53
CA VAL A 85 -2.28 -3.22 28.09
C VAL A 85 -3.60 -3.33 27.34
N TYR A 86 -3.88 -2.37 26.49
CA TYR A 86 -5.15 -2.23 25.80
C TYR A 86 -4.92 -2.18 24.28
N THR A 87 -5.77 -2.87 23.50
CA THR A 87 -5.78 -2.80 22.05
C THR A 87 -7.12 -2.28 21.55
N ALA A 88 -7.09 -1.32 20.63
CA ALA A 88 -8.27 -0.74 19.99
C ALA A 88 -8.54 -1.46 18.67
N ILE A 89 -9.56 -2.31 18.63
CA ILE A 89 -9.91 -3.15 17.47
C ILE A 89 -11.16 -2.62 16.78
N GLY A 90 -11.18 -2.64 15.45
CA GLY A 90 -12.37 -2.34 14.65
C GLY A 90 -12.58 -0.85 14.33
N TYR A 91 -11.68 0.02 14.71
CA TYR A 91 -11.75 1.46 14.39
C TYR A 91 -11.17 1.79 13.01
N GLY A 92 -10.28 0.97 12.51
CA GLY A 92 -9.60 1.09 11.23
C GLY A 92 -8.85 -0.19 10.84
N PRO A 93 -8.12 -0.21 9.72
CA PRO A 93 -7.40 -1.39 9.25
C PRO A 93 -6.42 -1.95 10.27
N SER A 94 -5.66 -1.07 10.94
CA SER A 94 -4.74 -1.42 12.01
C SER A 94 -5.31 -1.13 13.39
N ASN A 95 -4.84 -1.87 14.39
CA ASN A 95 -5.07 -1.63 15.80
C ASN A 95 -4.14 -0.52 16.30
N ILE A 96 -4.59 0.24 17.31
CA ILE A 96 -3.71 1.09 18.11
C ILE A 96 -3.61 0.47 19.50
N ILE A 97 -2.39 0.35 20.03
CA ILE A 97 -2.16 -0.28 21.33
C ILE A 97 -1.75 0.78 22.32
N MET A 98 -2.35 0.73 23.52
CA MET A 98 -1.98 1.57 24.66
C MET A 98 -1.40 0.71 25.78
N VAL A 99 -0.24 1.12 26.29
CA VAL A 99 0.34 0.56 27.52
C VAL A 99 0.31 1.63 28.59
N GLU A 100 -0.43 1.39 29.66
CA GLU A 100 -0.53 2.30 30.80
C GLU A 100 0.61 2.08 31.78
N GLY A 101 1.40 3.13 32.01
CA GLY A 101 2.46 3.17 33.00
C GLY A 101 2.05 3.90 34.29
N THR A 102 3.03 4.23 35.16
CA THR A 102 2.78 4.87 36.46
C THR A 102 2.28 6.30 36.33
N ASP A 103 2.86 7.09 35.43
CA ASP A 103 2.65 8.53 35.25
C ASP A 103 2.39 8.97 33.82
N GLY A 104 2.36 8.03 32.88
CA GLY A 104 2.08 8.26 31.46
C GLY A 104 1.55 7.01 30.76
N MET A 105 1.11 7.19 29.53
CA MET A 105 0.74 6.10 28.63
C MET A 105 1.68 6.05 27.43
N ILE A 106 1.94 4.87 26.93
CA ILE A 106 2.75 4.62 25.74
C ILE A 106 1.81 4.16 24.66
N ILE A 107 1.89 4.77 23.48
CA ILE A 107 1.08 4.44 22.31
C ILE A 107 1.96 3.71 21.31
N ILE A 108 1.48 2.57 20.79
CA ILE A 108 2.12 1.81 19.73
C ILE A 108 1.23 1.91 18.50
N ASP A 109 1.78 2.43 17.42
CA ASP A 109 1.15 2.86 16.19
C ASP A 109 0.08 3.95 16.41
N SER A 110 -0.43 4.55 15.34
CA SER A 110 -1.32 5.70 15.46
C SER A 110 -2.53 5.66 14.54
N GLY A 111 -2.71 4.56 13.80
CA GLY A 111 -3.82 4.37 12.87
C GLY A 111 -3.66 5.11 11.55
N SER A 112 -4.66 4.96 10.68
CA SER A 112 -4.64 5.42 9.29
C SER A 112 -5.03 6.88 9.09
N SER A 113 -5.58 7.55 10.11
CA SER A 113 -6.11 8.91 9.96
C SER A 113 -6.34 9.63 11.29
N ILE A 114 -6.45 10.95 11.20
CA ILE A 114 -6.85 11.81 12.33
C ILE A 114 -8.15 11.31 12.97
N ASN A 115 -9.16 10.99 12.16
CA ASN A 115 -10.47 10.57 12.67
C ASN A 115 -10.39 9.26 13.46
N GLN A 116 -9.65 8.26 12.97
CA GLN A 116 -9.45 7.01 13.68
C GLN A 116 -8.73 7.26 15.01
N ALA A 117 -7.62 7.97 14.98
CA ALA A 117 -6.85 8.29 16.18
C ALA A 117 -7.66 9.06 17.23
N GLN A 118 -8.48 10.03 16.81
CA GLN A 118 -9.36 10.80 17.72
C GLN A 118 -10.41 9.91 18.38
N MET A 119 -11.06 9.03 17.64
CA MET A 119 -12.03 8.07 18.19
C MET A 119 -11.36 7.19 19.25
N ILE A 120 -10.19 6.62 18.93
CA ILE A 120 -9.47 5.72 19.83
C ILE A 120 -8.95 6.48 21.05
N LEU A 121 -8.36 7.67 20.89
CA LEU A 121 -7.92 8.50 22.00
C LEU A 121 -9.07 8.81 22.95
N SER A 122 -10.28 9.08 22.42
CA SER A 122 -11.45 9.33 23.25
C SER A 122 -11.85 8.12 24.12
N GLU A 123 -11.65 6.90 23.61
CA GLU A 123 -11.86 5.67 24.38
C GLU A 123 -10.75 5.45 25.42
N PHE A 124 -9.48 5.66 25.05
CA PHE A 124 -8.36 5.57 26.00
C PHE A 124 -8.47 6.59 27.13
N ARG A 125 -9.02 7.79 26.86
CA ARG A 125 -9.27 8.81 27.88
C ARG A 125 -10.38 8.45 28.88
N LYS A 126 -11.20 7.44 28.60
CA LYS A 126 -12.10 6.85 29.61
C LYS A 126 -11.38 5.92 30.59
N ILE A 127 -10.17 5.47 30.24
CA ILE A 127 -9.34 4.58 31.05
C ILE A 127 -8.34 5.38 31.89
N THR A 128 -7.66 6.36 31.26
CA THR A 128 -6.59 7.11 31.90
C THR A 128 -6.51 8.56 31.41
N ASP A 129 -6.22 9.49 32.33
CA ASP A 129 -5.96 10.90 32.01
C ASP A 129 -4.45 11.21 31.87
N LYS A 130 -3.58 10.21 32.03
CA LYS A 130 -2.12 10.37 31.98
C LYS A 130 -1.66 10.86 30.60
N PRO A 131 -0.59 11.70 30.52
CA PRO A 131 -0.06 12.15 29.23
C PRO A 131 0.53 10.99 28.42
N VAL A 132 0.64 11.18 27.10
CA VAL A 132 1.42 10.27 26.25
C VAL A 132 2.91 10.52 26.54
N SER A 133 3.62 9.52 27.06
CA SER A 133 5.05 9.57 27.34
C SER A 133 5.88 9.21 26.10
N ALA A 134 5.39 8.26 25.31
CA ALA A 134 6.05 7.83 24.07
C ALA A 134 5.03 7.38 23.02
N LEU A 135 5.39 7.58 21.76
CA LEU A 135 4.74 7.02 20.58
C LEU A 135 5.77 6.17 19.83
N ILE A 136 5.46 4.89 19.62
CA ILE A 136 6.33 3.95 18.94
C ILE A 136 5.69 3.57 17.61
N TYR A 137 6.35 3.86 16.49
CA TYR A 137 5.95 3.37 15.19
C TYR A 137 6.59 2.02 14.92
N THR A 138 5.77 1.02 14.58
CA THR A 138 6.26 -0.33 14.30
C THR A 138 6.69 -0.51 12.85
N ASN A 139 6.14 0.26 11.93
CA ASN A 139 6.54 0.38 10.53
C ASN A 139 6.01 1.68 9.91
N GLY A 140 6.40 1.98 8.66
CA GLY A 140 6.09 3.22 7.95
C GLY A 140 4.79 3.22 7.14
N LYS A 141 3.98 2.16 7.18
CA LYS A 141 2.73 2.09 6.42
C LYS A 141 1.69 3.09 6.93
N ALA A 142 0.84 3.57 6.02
CA ALA A 142 -0.12 4.64 6.28
C ALA A 142 -1.07 4.35 7.45
N ASP A 143 -1.43 3.10 7.69
CA ASP A 143 -2.32 2.71 8.78
C ASP A 143 -1.63 2.61 10.16
N HIS A 144 -0.31 2.74 10.22
CA HIS A 144 0.45 2.79 11.46
C HIS A 144 0.80 4.22 11.88
N VAL A 145 0.95 5.14 10.92
CA VAL A 145 1.55 6.46 11.17
C VAL A 145 0.58 7.65 10.99
N GLY A 146 -0.61 7.40 10.41
CA GLY A 146 -1.50 8.48 9.94
C GLY A 146 -2.11 9.37 11.01
N GLY A 147 -2.14 8.95 12.28
CA GLY A 147 -2.78 9.69 13.36
C GLY A 147 -1.85 10.24 14.44
N GLY A 148 -0.53 10.13 14.28
CA GLY A 148 0.46 10.45 15.32
C GLY A 148 0.31 11.82 15.97
N GLY A 149 0.02 12.85 15.17
CA GLY A 149 -0.18 14.21 15.68
C GLY A 149 -1.37 14.36 16.65
N VAL A 150 -2.34 13.45 16.61
CA VAL A 150 -3.47 13.48 17.57
C VAL A 150 -2.95 13.20 18.98
N PHE A 151 -2.16 12.15 19.15
CA PHE A 151 -1.58 11.75 20.43
C PHE A 151 -0.54 12.75 20.94
N VAL A 152 0.32 13.24 20.04
CA VAL A 152 1.33 14.27 20.35
C VAL A 152 0.66 15.57 20.81
N ASN A 153 -0.38 16.03 20.11
CA ASN A 153 -1.08 17.28 20.46
C ASN A 153 -1.88 17.14 21.75
N ASP A 154 -2.40 15.98 22.04
CA ASP A 154 -3.09 15.70 23.30
C ASP A 154 -2.12 15.80 24.48
N SER A 155 -0.93 15.20 24.38
CA SER A 155 0.12 15.27 25.39
C SER A 155 0.67 16.71 25.56
N LYS A 156 0.88 17.44 24.46
CA LYS A 156 1.30 18.86 24.48
C LYS A 156 0.34 19.75 25.26
N LYS A 157 -0.97 19.52 25.17
CA LYS A 157 -1.97 20.27 25.96
C LYS A 157 -1.83 20.04 27.46
N GLN A 158 -1.24 18.93 27.86
CA GLN A 158 -0.93 18.60 29.27
C GLN A 158 0.48 19.02 29.68
N GLY A 159 1.20 19.74 28.80
CA GLY A 159 2.56 20.24 29.08
C GLY A 159 3.66 19.20 28.87
N HIS A 160 3.36 18.08 28.22
CA HIS A 160 4.33 17.01 27.92
C HIS A 160 4.61 16.91 26.43
N LEU A 161 5.85 16.61 26.06
CA LEU A 161 6.27 16.32 24.71
C LEU A 161 6.69 14.84 24.66
N PRO A 162 5.95 13.96 23.98
CA PRO A 162 6.32 12.55 23.93
C PRO A 162 7.56 12.32 23.07
N ASP A 163 8.33 11.32 23.41
CA ASP A 163 9.32 10.75 22.52
C ASP A 163 8.60 9.95 21.41
N ILE A 164 9.14 10.04 20.21
CA ILE A 164 8.60 9.32 19.03
C ILE A 164 9.71 8.44 18.49
N LEU A 165 9.50 7.13 18.55
CA LEU A 165 10.52 6.12 18.29
C LEU A 165 10.21 5.34 17.02
N ALA A 166 11.26 5.06 16.24
CA ALA A 166 11.20 4.15 15.09
C ALA A 166 12.58 3.56 14.77
N ASN A 167 12.63 2.58 13.88
CA ASN A 167 13.88 2.08 13.30
C ASN A 167 14.55 3.14 12.42
N VAL A 168 15.88 3.08 12.23
CA VAL A 168 16.63 4.04 11.37
C VAL A 168 16.19 4.01 9.92
N GLU A 169 15.77 2.84 9.40
CA GLU A 169 15.27 2.68 8.04
C GLU A 169 13.88 3.31 7.83
N PHE A 170 13.23 3.77 8.91
CA PHE A 170 11.86 4.28 8.87
C PHE A 170 11.70 5.53 8.00
N ALA A 171 12.68 6.44 8.03
CA ALA A 171 12.58 7.69 7.29
C ALA A 171 12.50 7.47 5.77
N GLU A 172 13.19 6.45 5.26
CA GLU A 172 13.20 6.10 3.84
C GLU A 172 12.00 5.24 3.43
N ASN A 173 11.36 4.57 4.40
CA ASN A 173 10.27 3.62 4.15
C ASN A 173 8.89 4.12 4.62
N VAL A 174 8.81 5.29 5.21
CA VAL A 174 7.50 5.88 5.58
C VAL A 174 6.69 6.20 4.33
N PHE A 175 5.45 5.75 4.29
CA PHE A 175 4.57 5.84 3.12
C PHE A 175 5.14 5.15 1.85
N PRO A 176 5.41 3.84 1.88
CA PRO A 176 6.13 3.11 0.82
C PRO A 176 5.43 3.10 -0.55
N SER A 177 4.20 3.63 -0.67
CA SER A 177 3.51 3.78 -1.96
C SER A 177 4.11 4.82 -2.89
N ILE A 178 5.19 5.52 -2.47
CA ILE A 178 5.82 6.58 -3.25
C ILE A 178 7.12 6.05 -3.84
N GLY A 179 7.11 5.65 -5.10
CA GLY A 179 8.30 5.14 -5.78
C GLY A 179 8.30 5.47 -7.27
N GLN A 180 9.29 4.93 -8.00
CA GLN A 180 9.43 5.11 -9.46
C GLN A 180 8.13 4.79 -10.21
N ILE A 181 7.36 3.84 -9.71
CA ILE A 181 6.06 3.41 -10.25
C ILE A 181 4.88 3.90 -9.38
N ALA A 182 5.06 4.96 -8.58
CA ALA A 182 4.08 5.46 -7.62
C ALA A 182 2.66 5.61 -8.20
N LYS A 183 2.55 6.07 -9.45
CA LYS A 183 1.27 6.19 -10.14
C LYS A 183 0.60 4.82 -10.34
N GLN A 184 1.33 3.83 -10.83
CA GLN A 184 0.81 2.49 -11.04
C GLN A 184 0.49 1.82 -9.71
N LYS A 185 1.38 1.96 -8.73
CA LYS A 185 1.18 1.46 -7.37
C LYS A 185 -0.07 2.06 -6.73
N SER A 186 -0.27 3.37 -6.81
CA SER A 186 -1.47 4.02 -6.27
C SER A 186 -2.78 3.50 -6.90
N ILE A 187 -2.79 3.19 -8.19
CA ILE A 187 -3.94 2.57 -8.85
C ILE A 187 -4.19 1.17 -8.28
N TYR A 188 -3.14 0.39 -8.11
CA TYR A 188 -3.25 -0.96 -7.57
C TYR A 188 -3.67 -0.95 -6.09
N ASP A 189 -3.19 0.02 -5.31
CA ASP A 189 -3.62 0.23 -3.92
C ASP A 189 -5.12 0.59 -3.85
N LEU A 190 -5.63 1.40 -4.78
CA LEU A 190 -7.07 1.68 -4.89
C LEU A 190 -7.88 0.41 -5.21
N TYR A 191 -7.34 -0.49 -6.04
CA TYR A 191 -7.99 -1.77 -6.34
C TYR A 191 -7.97 -2.70 -5.14
N TRP A 192 -6.81 -2.84 -4.50
CA TRP A 192 -6.61 -3.70 -3.35
C TRP A 192 -7.44 -3.27 -2.14
N SER A 193 -7.41 -1.98 -1.81
CA SER A 193 -8.15 -1.41 -0.68
C SER A 193 -9.68 -1.39 -0.88
N GLY A 194 -10.16 -1.49 -2.10
CA GLY A 194 -11.57 -1.37 -2.43
C GLY A 194 -12.14 0.03 -2.25
N LEU A 195 -11.30 1.07 -2.20
CA LEU A 195 -11.72 2.47 -2.04
C LEU A 195 -12.59 2.98 -3.19
N LEU A 196 -12.49 2.35 -4.37
CA LEU A 196 -13.35 2.65 -5.52
C LEU A 196 -14.71 1.94 -5.49
N LEU A 197 -14.88 0.95 -4.60
CA LEU A 197 -16.13 0.23 -4.41
C LEU A 197 -17.02 1.02 -3.43
N LEU A 198 -17.57 2.14 -3.91
CA LEU A 198 -18.43 3.00 -3.12
C LEU A 198 -19.68 2.24 -2.66
N PRO A 199 -20.27 2.60 -1.49
CA PRO A 199 -21.55 2.05 -1.06
C PRO A 199 -22.59 2.24 -2.15
N SER A 200 -23.16 1.16 -2.65
CA SER A 200 -24.26 1.15 -3.60
C SER A 200 -25.47 0.47 -2.94
N ASP A 201 -26.64 0.61 -3.51
CA ASP A 201 -27.85 -0.09 -3.06
C ASP A 201 -27.68 -1.62 -3.11
N ASN A 202 -26.65 -2.09 -3.83
CA ASN A 202 -26.29 -3.50 -3.97
C ASN A 202 -24.99 -3.78 -3.20
N GLU A 203 -25.10 -4.30 -1.96
CA GLU A 203 -23.94 -4.64 -1.11
C GLU A 203 -23.04 -5.73 -1.71
N SER A 204 -23.54 -6.47 -2.74
CA SER A 204 -22.82 -7.54 -3.40
C SER A 204 -21.49 -7.11 -4.04
N ASP A 205 -21.43 -5.88 -4.54
CA ASP A 205 -20.24 -5.32 -5.21
C ASP A 205 -19.45 -4.34 -4.31
N SER A 206 -19.71 -4.29 -3.00
CA SER A 206 -19.00 -3.44 -2.06
C SER A 206 -17.78 -4.12 -1.44
N SER A 207 -16.83 -3.33 -0.95
CA SER A 207 -15.78 -3.82 -0.06
C SER A 207 -16.37 -4.23 1.29
N ILE A 208 -15.91 -5.35 1.85
CA ILE A 208 -16.40 -5.89 3.15
C ILE A 208 -15.43 -5.51 4.26
N SER A 209 -14.14 -5.72 4.03
CA SER A 209 -13.07 -5.49 5.00
C SER A 209 -11.77 -5.14 4.28
N SER A 210 -10.72 -4.83 5.04
CA SER A 210 -9.35 -4.75 4.52
C SER A 210 -8.66 -6.12 4.43
N GLY A 211 -9.27 -7.18 4.96
CA GLY A 211 -8.64 -8.48 5.20
C GLY A 211 -7.89 -8.55 6.53
N LEU A 212 -7.51 -7.41 7.08
CA LEU A 212 -6.75 -7.24 8.33
C LEU A 212 -7.51 -6.41 9.38
N GLY A 213 -8.73 -5.99 9.05
CA GLY A 213 -9.60 -5.17 9.89
C GLY A 213 -10.75 -4.61 9.07
N PRO A 214 -11.45 -3.57 9.55
CA PRO A 214 -12.49 -2.89 8.79
C PRO A 214 -12.00 -2.35 7.45
N LYS A 215 -12.93 -2.11 6.54
CA LYS A 215 -12.62 -1.52 5.25
C LYS A 215 -11.92 -0.16 5.37
N TRP A 216 -11.04 0.11 4.43
CA TRP A 216 -10.33 1.37 4.32
C TRP A 216 -11.29 2.56 4.19
N LYS A 217 -10.93 3.66 4.84
CA LYS A 217 -11.60 4.96 4.70
C LYS A 217 -10.56 6.03 4.50
N LEU A 218 -10.69 6.81 3.44
CA LEU A 218 -9.85 7.98 3.24
C LEU A 218 -10.12 9.02 4.31
N GLY A 219 -9.07 9.61 4.85
CA GLY A 219 -9.13 10.67 5.85
C GLY A 219 -7.88 11.53 5.83
N ASN A 220 -7.95 12.68 6.49
CA ASN A 220 -6.76 13.48 6.72
C ASN A 220 -5.82 12.76 7.67
N ILE A 221 -4.53 12.88 7.44
CA ILE A 221 -3.47 12.34 8.30
C ILE A 221 -2.76 13.48 9.05
N SER A 222 -2.14 13.12 10.16
CA SER A 222 -1.28 13.99 10.96
C SER A 222 -0.07 13.17 11.39
N TYR A 223 0.81 12.93 10.45
CA TYR A 223 2.09 12.28 10.70
C TYR A 223 3.02 13.21 11.49
N VAL A 224 3.78 12.64 12.40
CA VAL A 224 4.85 13.32 13.13
C VAL A 224 6.11 12.46 13.00
N PRO A 225 7.22 13.01 12.50
CA PRO A 225 8.44 12.23 12.31
C PRO A 225 9.00 11.78 13.67
N PRO A 226 9.68 10.61 13.72
CA PRO A 226 10.36 10.14 14.92
C PRO A 226 11.51 11.07 15.29
N ASN A 227 11.75 11.21 16.61
CA ASN A 227 12.87 11.97 17.16
C ASN A 227 13.91 11.08 17.86
N ILE A 228 13.62 9.78 18.00
CA ILE A 228 14.54 8.75 18.47
C ILE A 228 14.55 7.62 17.46
N LEU A 229 15.71 7.40 16.85
CA LEU A 229 15.94 6.32 15.90
C LEU A 229 16.89 5.29 16.50
N PHE A 230 16.67 4.01 16.19
CA PHE A 230 17.55 2.93 16.63
C PHE A 230 17.80 1.92 15.49
N ASN A 231 18.88 1.19 15.57
CA ASN A 231 19.27 0.24 14.53
C ASN A 231 18.76 -1.19 14.84
N ASP A 232 19.44 -1.93 15.72
CA ASP A 232 19.14 -3.35 15.93
C ASP A 232 18.17 -3.59 17.10
N THR A 233 18.52 -3.10 18.28
CA THR A 233 17.75 -3.27 19.52
C THR A 233 17.87 -2.04 20.38
N LEU A 234 16.75 -1.63 20.99
CA LEU A 234 16.71 -0.52 21.95
C LEU A 234 15.93 -0.92 23.20
N GLU A 235 16.63 -0.88 24.35
CA GLU A 235 15.99 -1.05 25.65
C GLU A 235 15.69 0.31 26.26
N MET A 236 14.45 0.53 26.70
CA MET A 236 13.99 1.79 27.27
C MET A 236 13.01 1.56 28.42
N THR A 237 12.89 2.58 29.27
CA THR A 237 11.86 2.61 30.32
C THR A 237 11.03 3.87 30.18
N TYR A 238 9.73 3.71 29.95
CA TYR A 238 8.75 4.79 29.97
C TYR A 238 7.70 4.56 31.06
N SER A 239 7.49 5.57 31.89
CA SER A 239 6.46 5.54 32.94
C SER A 239 6.49 4.23 33.77
N GLY A 240 7.70 3.75 34.09
CA GLY A 240 7.93 2.54 34.90
C GLY A 240 7.75 1.21 34.16
N ILE A 241 7.55 1.23 32.85
CA ILE A 241 7.45 0.04 32.00
C ILE A 241 8.73 -0.10 31.16
N ASN A 242 9.35 -1.27 31.20
CA ASN A 242 10.51 -1.59 30.36
C ASN A 242 10.04 -2.11 29.01
N PHE A 243 10.59 -1.56 27.96
CA PHE A 243 10.36 -1.95 26.57
C PHE A 243 11.68 -2.37 25.94
N THR A 244 11.65 -3.45 25.17
CA THR A 244 12.70 -3.82 24.23
C THR A 244 12.11 -3.71 22.83
N LEU A 245 12.59 -2.77 22.03
CA LEU A 245 12.27 -2.61 20.62
C LEU A 245 13.31 -3.36 19.81
N ILE A 246 12.88 -4.22 18.90
CA ILE A 246 13.77 -5.12 18.15
C ILE A 246 13.49 -4.93 16.66
N SER A 247 14.53 -4.59 15.90
CA SER A 247 14.48 -4.54 14.43
C SER A 247 14.19 -5.94 13.89
N ALA A 248 13.24 -6.02 13.00
CA ALA A 248 12.72 -7.29 12.49
C ALA A 248 12.26 -7.14 11.03
N PRO A 249 13.19 -6.93 10.08
CA PRO A 249 12.84 -6.87 8.68
C PRO A 249 12.03 -8.09 8.25
N GLY A 250 11.10 -7.89 7.32
CA GLY A 250 10.23 -8.97 6.84
C GLY A 250 9.20 -8.39 5.88
N PRO A 251 8.01 -7.97 6.35
CA PRO A 251 7.01 -7.29 5.52
C PRO A 251 7.49 -5.94 4.97
N SER A 252 8.42 -5.31 5.65
CA SER A 252 9.12 -4.09 5.23
C SER A 252 10.48 -3.99 5.93
N PRO A 253 11.46 -3.23 5.39
CA PRO A 253 12.81 -3.14 5.95
C PRO A 253 12.86 -2.53 7.36
N GLU A 254 12.04 -1.52 7.63
CA GLU A 254 12.01 -0.76 8.89
C GLU A 254 11.15 -1.42 9.99
N GLN A 255 10.60 -2.59 9.72
CA GLN A 255 9.72 -3.31 10.61
C GLN A 255 10.38 -3.58 11.96
N ILE A 256 9.62 -3.40 13.05
CA ILE A 256 10.02 -3.80 14.41
C ILE A 256 8.94 -4.62 15.08
N PHE A 257 9.31 -5.34 16.13
CA PHE A 257 8.40 -5.81 17.16
C PHE A 257 8.82 -5.30 18.54
N VAL A 258 7.89 -5.33 19.51
CA VAL A 258 8.12 -4.78 20.84
C VAL A 258 7.89 -5.85 21.90
N TRP A 259 8.85 -6.03 22.79
CA TRP A 259 8.75 -6.92 23.94
C TRP A 259 8.60 -6.13 25.24
N ILE A 260 7.63 -6.53 26.07
CA ILE A 260 7.36 -5.95 27.41
C ILE A 260 7.55 -7.06 28.44
N PRO A 261 8.78 -7.28 28.95
CA PRO A 261 9.10 -8.44 29.80
C PRO A 261 8.30 -8.48 31.09
N GLN A 262 8.08 -7.34 31.76
CA GLN A 262 7.32 -7.24 33.02
C GLN A 262 5.87 -7.73 32.91
N LYS A 263 5.31 -7.73 31.70
CA LYS A 263 3.92 -8.12 31.42
C LYS A 263 3.84 -9.40 30.59
N SER A 264 4.98 -9.95 30.17
CA SER A 264 5.06 -11.08 29.24
C SER A 264 4.22 -10.86 27.97
N VAL A 265 4.29 -9.64 27.41
CA VAL A 265 3.54 -9.20 26.23
C VAL A 265 4.49 -8.99 25.06
N LEU A 266 4.19 -9.68 23.99
CA LEU A 266 4.85 -9.52 22.68
C LEU A 266 3.90 -8.78 21.73
N LEU A 267 4.31 -7.59 21.27
CA LEU A 267 3.60 -6.82 20.26
C LEU A 267 4.25 -7.15 18.91
N SER A 268 3.59 -7.99 18.11
CA SER A 268 4.19 -8.57 16.89
C SER A 268 4.10 -7.69 15.64
N SER A 269 3.43 -6.55 15.72
CA SER A 269 3.20 -5.68 14.58
C SER A 269 2.60 -6.44 13.37
N ASP A 270 3.16 -6.25 12.16
CA ASP A 270 2.74 -6.93 10.92
C ASP A 270 3.45 -8.28 10.69
N LEU A 271 4.29 -8.70 11.64
CA LEU A 271 5.03 -9.97 11.50
C LEU A 271 4.16 -11.21 11.75
N VAL A 272 3.18 -11.11 12.65
CA VAL A 272 2.26 -12.21 12.96
C VAL A 272 0.88 -11.65 13.30
N TYR A 273 -0.13 -12.07 12.57
CA TYR A 273 -1.54 -11.70 12.73
C TYR A 273 -2.46 -12.87 12.36
N GLU A 274 -3.76 -12.82 12.71
CA GLU A 274 -4.70 -13.94 12.54
C GLU A 274 -5.18 -14.08 11.07
N ALA A 275 -4.24 -14.22 10.15
CA ALA A 275 -4.46 -14.56 8.75
C ALA A 275 -3.16 -15.12 8.15
N PHE A 276 -3.25 -15.78 6.99
CA PHE A 276 -2.06 -16.21 6.26
C PHE A 276 -1.19 -15.00 5.88
N PRO A 277 0.16 -15.06 6.07
CA PRO A 277 1.05 -13.94 5.78
C PRO A 277 0.98 -13.52 4.31
N ASN A 278 1.03 -12.22 4.07
CA ASN A 278 1.03 -11.67 2.74
C ASN A 278 2.48 -11.59 2.19
N LEU A 279 2.96 -12.70 1.62
CA LEU A 279 4.33 -12.82 1.09
C LEU A 279 4.46 -12.32 -0.35
N TYR A 280 3.54 -11.49 -0.81
CA TYR A 280 3.55 -10.89 -2.15
C TYR A 280 3.05 -9.45 -2.09
N SER A 281 3.38 -8.66 -3.12
CA SER A 281 2.79 -7.35 -3.34
C SER A 281 1.99 -7.35 -4.64
N MET A 282 0.74 -6.90 -4.56
CA MET A 282 -0.09 -6.64 -5.75
C MET A 282 0.14 -5.25 -6.34
N SER A 283 0.81 -4.38 -5.60
CA SER A 283 1.03 -2.97 -5.97
C SER A 283 2.39 -2.70 -6.62
N GLY A 284 3.22 -3.72 -6.74
CA GLY A 284 4.59 -3.66 -7.27
C GLY A 284 5.55 -4.43 -6.40
N LEU A 285 6.83 -4.46 -6.76
CA LEU A 285 7.84 -5.10 -5.94
C LEU A 285 8.00 -4.32 -4.63
N GLU A 286 7.71 -4.98 -3.52
CA GLU A 286 8.14 -4.58 -2.19
C GLU A 286 9.25 -5.53 -1.77
N ASP A 287 10.23 -5.02 -1.06
CA ASP A 287 11.35 -5.81 -0.52
C ASP A 287 10.88 -6.62 0.68
N VAL A 288 10.11 -7.68 0.41
CA VAL A 288 9.74 -8.65 1.44
C VAL A 288 10.93 -9.58 1.66
N ASP A 289 11.64 -9.41 2.77
CA ASP A 289 12.71 -10.31 3.18
C ASP A 289 12.13 -11.50 3.95
N ILE A 290 11.80 -12.56 3.21
CA ILE A 290 11.16 -13.75 3.78
C ILE A 290 12.09 -14.45 4.79
N GLN A 291 13.40 -14.47 4.56
CA GLN A 291 14.33 -15.12 5.50
C GLN A 291 14.42 -14.33 6.80
N SER A 292 14.61 -13.03 6.74
CA SER A 292 14.61 -12.17 7.92
C SER A 292 13.29 -12.22 8.68
N TRP A 293 12.16 -12.38 7.96
CA TRP A 293 10.86 -12.58 8.60
C TRP A 293 10.80 -13.88 9.41
N ILE A 294 11.30 -14.98 8.86
CA ILE A 294 11.41 -16.27 9.57
C ILE A 294 12.29 -16.12 10.83
N ASP A 295 13.46 -15.47 10.69
CA ASP A 295 14.43 -15.25 11.78
C ASP A 295 13.82 -14.36 12.89
N ALA A 296 13.02 -13.35 12.51
CA ALA A 296 12.29 -12.50 13.45
C ALA A 296 11.27 -13.32 14.26
N ILE A 297 10.51 -14.22 13.61
CA ILE A 297 9.56 -15.09 14.33
C ILE A 297 10.30 -16.08 15.23
N ASP A 298 11.44 -16.62 14.81
CA ASP A 298 12.28 -17.48 15.66
C ASP A 298 12.74 -16.72 16.92
N THR A 299 13.17 -15.45 16.77
CA THR A 299 13.49 -14.56 17.91
C THR A 299 12.28 -14.36 18.83
N MET A 300 11.09 -14.12 18.29
CA MET A 300 9.86 -13.98 19.07
C MET A 300 9.54 -15.25 19.88
N ARG A 301 9.78 -16.45 19.32
CA ARG A 301 9.56 -17.74 19.97
C ARG A 301 10.43 -17.94 21.21
N GLU A 302 11.68 -17.45 21.16
CA GLU A 302 12.62 -17.53 22.29
C GLU A 302 12.18 -16.70 23.51
N LEU A 303 11.34 -15.67 23.31
CA LEU A 303 10.82 -14.80 24.39
C LEU A 303 9.80 -15.51 25.31
N ASN A 304 9.24 -16.63 24.89
CA ASN A 304 8.25 -17.41 25.64
C ASN A 304 7.09 -16.55 26.21
N SER A 305 6.55 -15.66 25.38
CA SER A 305 5.53 -14.70 25.77
C SER A 305 4.20 -15.36 26.15
N THR A 306 3.46 -14.71 27.06
CA THR A 306 2.12 -15.16 27.48
C THR A 306 1.02 -14.51 26.65
N PHE A 307 1.29 -13.33 26.11
CA PHE A 307 0.35 -12.55 25.31
C PHE A 307 1.01 -12.15 23.99
N LEU A 308 0.29 -12.41 22.89
CA LEU A 308 0.65 -11.95 21.54
C LEU A 308 -0.37 -10.91 21.09
N VAL A 309 0.09 -9.70 20.77
CA VAL A 309 -0.75 -8.56 20.39
C VAL A 309 -0.28 -8.04 19.03
N PRO A 310 -0.98 -8.40 17.95
CA PRO A 310 -0.64 -7.91 16.61
C PRO A 310 -1.18 -6.51 16.34
N SER A 311 -0.62 -5.84 15.33
CA SER A 311 -1.20 -4.59 14.81
C SER A 311 -2.50 -4.80 14.03
N HIS A 312 -2.91 -6.03 13.81
CA HIS A 312 -4.14 -6.37 13.09
C HIS A 312 -4.90 -7.51 13.78
N LEU A 313 -6.24 -7.45 13.74
CA LEU A 313 -7.14 -8.51 14.24
C LEU A 313 -6.99 -8.78 15.75
N LEU A 314 -7.24 -10.00 16.17
CA LEU A 314 -7.34 -10.34 17.60
C LEU A 314 -5.98 -10.69 18.23
N SER A 315 -5.89 -10.45 19.53
CA SER A 315 -4.74 -10.85 20.37
C SER A 315 -4.90 -12.30 20.85
N ALA A 316 -3.77 -12.99 21.07
CA ALA A 316 -3.74 -14.33 21.64
C ALA A 316 -3.22 -14.31 23.08
N ARG A 317 -3.68 -15.32 23.87
CA ARG A 317 -3.31 -15.49 25.28
C ARG A 317 -2.94 -16.92 25.61
N GLY A 318 -1.98 -17.08 26.52
CA GLY A 318 -1.46 -18.35 27.03
C GLY A 318 -0.18 -18.76 26.33
N SER A 319 0.90 -19.01 27.10
CA SER A 319 2.23 -19.27 26.52
C SER A 319 2.26 -20.46 25.56
N ALA A 320 1.52 -21.54 25.87
CA ALA A 320 1.42 -22.68 24.96
C ALA A 320 0.73 -22.32 23.63
N ASN A 321 -0.36 -21.54 23.70
CA ASN A 321 -1.10 -21.08 22.52
C ASN A 321 -0.26 -20.09 21.68
N VAL A 322 0.42 -19.15 22.33
CA VAL A 322 1.31 -18.20 21.63
C VAL A 322 2.48 -18.92 20.97
N SER A 323 3.08 -19.91 21.67
CA SER A 323 4.15 -20.74 21.10
C SER A 323 3.68 -21.56 19.89
N ASP A 324 2.47 -22.10 19.95
CA ASP A 324 1.85 -22.84 18.83
C ASP A 324 1.61 -21.93 17.63
N ILE A 325 1.03 -20.73 17.85
CA ILE A 325 0.80 -19.73 16.82
C ILE A 325 2.12 -19.34 16.13
N LEU A 326 3.12 -18.92 16.91
CA LEU A 326 4.41 -18.48 16.35
C LEU A 326 5.10 -19.61 15.59
N THR A 327 5.05 -20.85 16.11
CA THR A 327 5.63 -22.01 15.44
C THR A 327 4.92 -22.34 14.14
N SER A 328 3.58 -22.41 14.17
CA SER A 328 2.78 -22.71 12.98
C SER A 328 2.92 -21.62 11.89
N TYR A 329 2.98 -20.34 12.30
CA TYR A 329 3.17 -19.23 11.39
C TYR A 329 4.54 -19.28 10.70
N ARG A 330 5.60 -19.46 11.47
CA ARG A 330 6.98 -19.67 10.99
C ARG A 330 7.07 -20.87 10.05
N ASP A 331 6.48 -21.99 10.43
CA ASP A 331 6.50 -23.24 9.65
C ASP A 331 5.69 -23.11 8.36
N GLY A 332 4.57 -22.36 8.38
CA GLY A 332 3.80 -22.04 7.19
C GLY A 332 4.61 -21.30 6.14
N ILE A 333 5.33 -20.24 6.55
CA ILE A 333 6.23 -19.49 5.65
C ILE A 333 7.35 -20.39 5.13
N SER A 334 8.05 -21.09 6.03
CA SER A 334 9.18 -21.95 5.68
C SER A 334 8.78 -23.09 4.74
N TYR A 335 7.64 -23.73 5.01
CA TYR A 335 7.13 -24.82 4.18
C TYR A 335 6.90 -24.34 2.73
N LEU A 336 6.27 -23.17 2.55
CA LEU A 336 6.04 -22.64 1.21
C LEU A 336 7.34 -22.42 0.45
N VAL A 337 8.29 -21.70 1.06
CA VAL A 337 9.59 -21.44 0.40
C VAL A 337 10.29 -22.74 0.03
N GLN A 338 10.37 -23.68 0.98
CA GLN A 338 11.07 -24.94 0.79
C GLN A 338 10.41 -25.80 -0.30
N GLN A 339 9.10 -25.91 -0.32
CA GLN A 339 8.41 -26.73 -1.31
C GLN A 339 8.41 -26.07 -2.69
N ILE A 340 8.25 -24.75 -2.77
CA ILE A 340 8.34 -24.03 -4.06
C ILE A 340 9.74 -24.24 -4.67
N VAL A 341 10.81 -24.02 -3.88
CA VAL A 341 12.20 -24.26 -4.34
C VAL A 341 12.41 -25.71 -4.75
N ARG A 342 11.87 -26.66 -4.00
CA ARG A 342 11.95 -28.09 -4.34
C ARG A 342 11.30 -28.38 -5.68
N TYR A 343 10.10 -27.85 -5.95
CA TYR A 343 9.39 -28.06 -7.21
C TYR A 343 10.09 -27.34 -8.39
N ILE A 344 10.61 -26.12 -8.18
CA ILE A 344 11.45 -25.43 -9.17
C ILE A 344 12.63 -26.32 -9.59
N ASN A 345 13.33 -26.93 -8.63
CA ASN A 345 14.45 -27.84 -8.91
C ASN A 345 14.02 -29.15 -9.60
N GLN A 346 12.76 -29.51 -9.57
CA GLN A 346 12.18 -30.63 -10.31
C GLN A 346 11.71 -30.23 -11.71
N GLY A 347 11.80 -28.94 -12.07
CA GLY A 347 11.46 -28.41 -13.38
C GLY A 347 10.00 -27.94 -13.55
N TYR A 348 9.22 -27.85 -12.46
CA TYR A 348 7.85 -27.33 -12.49
C TYR A 348 7.85 -25.80 -12.65
N ASN A 349 6.93 -25.30 -13.46
CA ASN A 349 6.66 -23.86 -13.56
C ASN A 349 5.68 -23.37 -12.48
N ALA A 350 5.45 -22.06 -12.41
CA ALA A 350 4.61 -21.47 -11.37
C ALA A 350 3.15 -21.96 -11.39
N ASP A 351 2.59 -22.20 -12.60
CA ASP A 351 1.21 -22.67 -12.74
C ASP A 351 1.07 -24.12 -12.23
N GLU A 352 1.99 -24.98 -12.63
CA GLU A 352 2.05 -26.37 -12.17
C GLU A 352 2.26 -26.47 -10.65
N ILE A 353 3.15 -25.63 -10.09
CA ILE A 353 3.36 -25.60 -8.64
C ILE A 353 2.08 -25.17 -7.92
N THR A 354 1.36 -24.20 -8.45
CA THR A 354 0.10 -23.72 -7.87
C THR A 354 -0.97 -24.82 -7.81
N GLU A 355 -0.99 -25.74 -8.75
CA GLU A 355 -1.94 -26.86 -8.79
C GLU A 355 -1.59 -27.98 -7.81
N ILE A 356 -0.31 -28.23 -7.54
CA ILE A 356 0.15 -29.38 -6.76
C ILE A 356 0.57 -29.06 -5.33
N LEU A 357 0.84 -27.77 -5.03
CA LEU A 357 1.27 -27.36 -3.70
C LEU A 357 0.07 -27.24 -2.75
N GLU A 358 0.03 -28.07 -1.74
CA GLU A 358 -0.92 -27.96 -0.63
C GLU A 358 -0.17 -27.82 0.70
N LEU A 359 -0.74 -27.06 1.62
CA LEU A 359 -0.26 -27.03 3.00
C LEU A 359 -0.60 -28.36 3.71
N PRO A 360 0.28 -28.88 4.58
CA PRO A 360 -0.08 -29.96 5.49
C PRO A 360 -1.31 -29.60 6.31
N SER A 361 -2.14 -30.57 6.66
CA SER A 361 -3.41 -30.34 7.36
C SER A 361 -3.26 -29.53 8.65
N TYR A 362 -2.21 -29.75 9.44
CA TYR A 362 -1.96 -29.02 10.69
C TYR A 362 -1.70 -27.51 10.48
N LEU A 363 -1.18 -27.10 9.29
CA LEU A 363 -1.03 -25.70 8.89
C LEU A 363 -2.29 -25.17 8.20
N LYS A 364 -2.87 -25.98 7.29
CA LYS A 364 -4.06 -25.61 6.51
C LYS A 364 -5.27 -25.30 7.40
N ASP A 365 -5.44 -26.08 8.47
CA ASP A 365 -6.56 -25.94 9.38
C ASP A 365 -6.26 -25.00 10.56
N HIS A 366 -5.05 -24.46 10.64
CA HIS A 366 -4.66 -23.56 11.73
C HIS A 366 -5.39 -22.22 11.63
N PRO A 367 -6.05 -21.70 12.70
CA PRO A 367 -6.84 -20.45 12.63
C PRO A 367 -6.05 -19.21 12.18
N TRP A 368 -4.77 -19.15 12.52
CA TRP A 368 -3.87 -18.04 12.16
C TRP A 368 -3.25 -18.15 10.76
N LEU A 369 -3.57 -19.21 10.01
CA LEU A 369 -3.08 -19.45 8.66
C LEU A 369 -4.20 -19.57 7.62
N GLN A 370 -5.35 -18.94 7.90
CA GLN A 370 -6.45 -18.89 6.94
C GLN A 370 -6.20 -17.83 5.86
N GLU A 371 -6.52 -18.13 4.61
CA GLU A 371 -6.36 -17.23 3.46
C GLU A 371 -7.38 -16.08 3.49
N ARG A 372 -7.19 -15.11 4.38
CA ARG A 372 -8.05 -13.93 4.54
C ARG A 372 -7.43 -12.69 3.87
N THR A 373 -6.09 -12.65 3.81
CA THR A 373 -5.30 -11.62 3.15
C THR A 373 -4.23 -12.22 2.23
N GLY A 374 -3.34 -13.08 2.73
CA GLY A 374 -2.43 -13.86 1.91
C GLY A 374 -3.18 -14.94 1.10
N ASN A 375 -2.79 -15.17 -0.15
CA ASN A 375 -3.32 -16.20 -1.04
C ASN A 375 -2.21 -17.11 -1.53
N LEU A 376 -2.34 -18.42 -1.31
CA LEU A 376 -1.30 -19.40 -1.62
C LEU A 376 -0.86 -19.38 -3.09
N SER A 377 -1.80 -19.34 -4.02
CA SER A 377 -1.47 -19.38 -5.45
C SER A 377 -0.70 -18.12 -5.90
N TRP A 378 -0.98 -16.97 -5.28
CA TRP A 378 -0.28 -15.72 -5.59
C TRP A 378 1.09 -15.69 -4.92
N ILE A 379 1.22 -16.24 -3.71
CA ILE A 379 2.52 -16.42 -3.03
C ILE A 379 3.45 -17.32 -3.86
N VAL A 380 2.94 -18.45 -4.39
CA VAL A 380 3.71 -19.33 -5.28
C VAL A 380 4.26 -18.56 -6.48
N ARG A 381 3.41 -17.79 -7.17
CA ARG A 381 3.81 -17.00 -8.34
C ARG A 381 4.84 -15.92 -8.00
N GLN A 382 4.67 -15.25 -6.86
CA GLN A 382 5.60 -14.22 -6.39
C GLN A 382 6.97 -14.83 -6.05
N ILE A 383 7.00 -15.88 -5.23
CA ILE A 383 8.26 -16.53 -4.84
C ILE A 383 8.96 -17.14 -6.07
N TYR A 384 8.20 -17.78 -6.97
CA TYR A 384 8.73 -18.29 -8.22
C TYR A 384 9.37 -17.17 -9.05
N SER A 385 8.66 -16.08 -9.26
CA SER A 385 9.15 -14.92 -10.02
C SER A 385 10.39 -14.28 -9.37
N TYR A 386 10.45 -14.22 -8.05
CA TYR A 386 11.60 -13.71 -7.31
C TYR A 386 12.87 -14.60 -7.51
N ILE A 387 12.69 -15.93 -7.52
CA ILE A 387 13.81 -16.89 -7.61
C ILE A 387 14.24 -17.11 -9.07
N VAL A 388 13.29 -17.34 -9.97
CA VAL A 388 13.53 -17.72 -11.38
C VAL A 388 13.53 -16.50 -12.31
N GLY A 389 12.83 -15.43 -11.92
CA GLY A 389 12.59 -14.26 -12.78
C GLY A 389 11.43 -14.47 -13.75
N TRP A 390 11.43 -13.68 -14.84
CA TRP A 390 10.35 -13.70 -15.84
C TRP A 390 10.35 -14.94 -16.75
N ASN A 391 11.43 -15.70 -16.79
CA ASN A 391 11.62 -16.83 -17.69
C ASN A 391 11.05 -18.11 -17.07
N SER A 392 10.01 -18.65 -17.68
CA SER A 392 9.37 -19.91 -17.26
C SER A 392 10.14 -21.18 -17.67
N GLY A 393 11.28 -21.06 -18.39
CA GLY A 393 12.02 -22.18 -18.96
C GLY A 393 11.58 -22.61 -20.35
N ASP A 394 10.40 -22.22 -20.83
CA ASP A 394 9.92 -22.49 -22.19
C ASP A 394 10.32 -21.35 -23.14
N ALA A 395 11.18 -21.69 -24.12
CA ALA A 395 11.67 -20.73 -25.11
C ALA A 395 10.57 -20.10 -25.99
N THR A 396 9.37 -20.66 -26.01
CA THR A 396 8.19 -20.08 -26.70
C THR A 396 7.91 -18.65 -26.16
N TRP A 397 8.16 -18.40 -24.87
CA TRP A 397 7.86 -17.15 -24.19
C TRP A 397 9.01 -16.14 -24.23
N PHE A 398 10.14 -16.43 -24.89
CA PHE A 398 11.23 -15.45 -25.01
C PHE A 398 10.84 -14.26 -25.92
N ASN A 399 10.14 -14.54 -27.01
CA ASN A 399 9.66 -13.53 -27.94
C ASN A 399 8.20 -13.82 -28.33
N PRO A 400 7.24 -13.67 -27.41
CA PRO A 400 5.85 -13.99 -27.67
C PRO A 400 5.25 -13.00 -28.65
N ILE A 401 4.28 -13.47 -29.46
CA ILE A 401 3.44 -12.57 -30.27
C ILE A 401 2.66 -11.61 -29.36
N THR A 402 2.28 -10.45 -29.90
CA THR A 402 1.50 -9.45 -29.14
C THR A 402 0.17 -10.03 -28.67
N LEU A 403 -0.38 -9.46 -27.58
CA LEU A 403 -1.70 -9.86 -27.09
C LEU A 403 -2.80 -9.63 -28.13
N GLN A 404 -2.71 -8.57 -28.94
CA GLN A 404 -3.64 -8.30 -30.03
C GLN A 404 -3.57 -9.38 -31.12
N GLU A 405 -2.38 -9.79 -31.56
CA GLU A 405 -2.21 -10.85 -32.52
C GLU A 405 -2.68 -12.19 -31.96
N ARG A 406 -2.34 -12.51 -30.72
CA ARG A 406 -2.78 -13.72 -30.02
C ARG A 406 -4.29 -13.75 -29.90
N GLY A 407 -4.92 -12.65 -29.44
CA GLY A 407 -6.37 -12.54 -29.39
C GLY A 407 -7.04 -12.79 -30.73
N SER A 408 -6.54 -12.16 -31.78
CA SER A 408 -7.07 -12.37 -33.17
C SER A 408 -6.96 -13.83 -33.62
N LYS A 409 -5.83 -14.50 -33.33
CA LYS A 409 -5.63 -15.92 -33.68
C LYS A 409 -6.56 -16.85 -32.91
N ILE A 410 -6.72 -16.61 -31.60
CA ILE A 410 -7.61 -17.39 -30.71
C ILE A 410 -9.05 -17.22 -31.15
N VAL A 411 -9.54 -16.00 -31.38
CA VAL A 411 -10.91 -15.72 -31.81
C VAL A 411 -11.19 -16.40 -33.17
N ASN A 412 -10.25 -16.32 -34.09
CA ASN A 412 -10.39 -17.01 -35.38
C ASN A 412 -10.45 -18.55 -35.23
N ALA A 413 -9.68 -19.13 -34.32
CA ALA A 413 -9.70 -20.56 -34.02
C ALA A 413 -11.05 -21.03 -33.44
N PHE A 414 -11.72 -20.17 -32.66
CA PHE A 414 -13.09 -20.42 -32.17
C PHE A 414 -14.19 -20.22 -33.21
N GLY A 415 -13.86 -19.78 -34.43
CA GLY A 415 -14.84 -19.53 -35.48
C GLY A 415 -15.31 -18.09 -35.63
N GLY A 416 -14.57 -17.13 -35.05
CA GLY A 416 -14.81 -15.70 -35.13
C GLY A 416 -15.57 -15.12 -33.93
N LEU A 417 -15.91 -13.83 -34.03
CA LEU A 417 -16.50 -13.05 -32.96
C LEU A 417 -17.71 -13.71 -32.29
N ASN A 418 -18.72 -14.08 -33.04
CA ASN A 418 -19.98 -14.59 -32.48
C ASN A 418 -19.80 -15.94 -31.77
N ALA A 419 -19.03 -16.85 -32.39
CA ALA A 419 -18.76 -18.15 -31.79
C ALA A 419 -17.94 -18.03 -30.49
N THR A 420 -17.03 -17.05 -30.42
CA THR A 420 -16.28 -16.77 -29.21
C THR A 420 -17.17 -16.17 -28.11
N LEU A 421 -18.09 -15.25 -28.44
CA LEU A 421 -19.08 -14.73 -27.50
C LEU A 421 -19.98 -15.83 -26.92
N ASP A 422 -20.41 -16.76 -27.77
CA ASP A 422 -21.26 -17.91 -27.37
C ASP A 422 -20.47 -18.86 -26.45
N GLU A 423 -19.18 -19.06 -26.70
CA GLU A 423 -18.30 -19.84 -25.83
C GLU A 423 -18.12 -19.20 -24.48
N ILE A 424 -17.89 -17.87 -24.42
CA ILE A 424 -17.77 -17.14 -23.15
C ILE A 424 -19.07 -17.27 -22.33
N LYS A 425 -20.23 -17.11 -22.96
CA LYS A 425 -21.53 -17.29 -22.28
C LYS A 425 -21.69 -18.70 -21.72
N ARG A 426 -21.34 -19.72 -22.52
CA ARG A 426 -21.36 -21.11 -22.09
C ARG A 426 -20.43 -21.35 -20.88
N SER A 427 -19.23 -20.79 -20.92
CA SER A 427 -18.27 -20.89 -19.81
C SER A 427 -18.81 -20.24 -18.54
N LEU A 428 -19.48 -19.08 -18.64
CA LEU A 428 -20.15 -18.44 -17.52
C LEU A 428 -21.27 -19.31 -16.92
N ASP A 429 -22.09 -19.92 -17.77
CA ASP A 429 -23.18 -20.84 -17.36
C ASP A 429 -22.63 -22.09 -16.67
N ASN A 430 -21.49 -22.59 -17.12
CA ASN A 430 -20.77 -23.72 -16.54
C ASN A 430 -19.96 -23.35 -15.27
N ARG A 431 -19.90 -22.08 -14.87
CA ARG A 431 -19.07 -21.55 -13.77
C ARG A 431 -17.56 -21.65 -14.02
N GLU A 432 -17.13 -21.69 -15.26
CA GLU A 432 -15.74 -21.64 -15.68
C GLU A 432 -15.28 -20.17 -15.75
N TYR A 433 -15.39 -19.44 -14.65
CA TYR A 433 -15.25 -17.98 -14.63
C TYR A 433 -13.85 -17.49 -15.00
N SER A 434 -12.81 -18.21 -14.61
CA SER A 434 -11.42 -17.87 -14.99
C SER A 434 -11.23 -17.98 -16.50
N TRP A 435 -11.75 -19.05 -17.13
CA TRP A 435 -11.69 -19.23 -18.57
C TRP A 435 -12.54 -18.19 -19.31
N ALA A 436 -13.73 -17.90 -18.82
CA ALA A 436 -14.58 -16.86 -19.38
C ALA A 436 -13.89 -15.48 -19.35
N ALA A 437 -13.21 -15.15 -18.27
CA ALA A 437 -12.45 -13.90 -18.13
C ALA A 437 -11.24 -13.85 -19.08
N GLU A 438 -10.50 -14.95 -19.20
CA GLU A 438 -9.34 -15.07 -20.10
C GLU A 438 -9.76 -14.96 -21.56
N LEU A 439 -10.75 -15.74 -22.00
CA LEU A 439 -11.24 -15.72 -23.36
C LEU A 439 -11.85 -14.36 -23.75
N SER A 440 -12.58 -13.73 -22.82
CA SER A 440 -13.06 -12.35 -22.99
C SER A 440 -11.90 -11.35 -23.15
N THR A 441 -10.78 -11.58 -22.46
CA THR A 441 -9.58 -10.74 -22.61
C THR A 441 -9.02 -10.82 -24.00
N TYR A 442 -8.86 -12.03 -24.57
CA TYR A 442 -8.42 -12.22 -25.96
C TYR A 442 -9.40 -11.59 -26.96
N LEU A 443 -10.71 -11.72 -26.71
CA LEU A 443 -11.72 -11.11 -27.56
C LEU A 443 -11.65 -9.56 -27.53
N ILE A 444 -11.44 -8.95 -26.37
CA ILE A 444 -11.27 -7.50 -26.25
C ILE A 444 -10.01 -7.02 -26.95
N TYR A 445 -8.90 -7.76 -26.90
CA TYR A 445 -7.70 -7.40 -27.65
C TYR A 445 -7.91 -7.51 -29.18
N ALA A 446 -8.71 -8.47 -29.66
CA ALA A 446 -9.05 -8.60 -31.08
C ALA A 446 -10.07 -7.52 -31.52
N PHE A 447 -11.02 -7.18 -30.66
CA PHE A 447 -12.13 -6.26 -30.94
C PHE A 447 -12.31 -5.27 -29.76
N PRO A 448 -11.47 -4.25 -29.63
CA PRO A 448 -11.47 -3.34 -28.47
C PRO A 448 -12.80 -2.60 -28.24
N GLU A 449 -13.55 -2.33 -29.32
CA GLU A 449 -14.83 -1.62 -29.26
C GLU A 449 -16.03 -2.53 -28.94
N ASN A 450 -15.82 -3.84 -28.76
CA ASN A 450 -16.93 -4.74 -28.47
C ASN A 450 -17.38 -4.62 -27.02
N SER A 451 -18.51 -3.94 -26.80
CA SER A 451 -19.08 -3.72 -25.48
C SER A 451 -19.60 -5.02 -24.82
N GLU A 452 -20.10 -5.98 -25.60
CA GLU A 452 -20.59 -7.25 -25.07
C GLU A 452 -19.46 -8.07 -24.44
N ALA A 453 -18.28 -8.13 -25.09
CA ALA A 453 -17.10 -8.79 -24.55
C ALA A 453 -16.65 -8.15 -23.21
N LYS A 454 -16.70 -6.82 -23.12
CA LYS A 454 -16.39 -6.09 -21.88
C LYS A 454 -17.38 -6.43 -20.75
N LEU A 455 -18.67 -6.50 -21.05
CA LEU A 455 -19.70 -6.87 -20.09
C LEU A 455 -19.60 -8.32 -19.62
N LEU A 456 -19.32 -9.26 -20.54
CA LEU A 456 -19.12 -10.67 -20.18
C LEU A 456 -17.87 -10.86 -19.32
N LYS A 457 -16.77 -10.14 -19.63
CA LYS A 457 -15.58 -10.12 -18.76
C LYS A 457 -15.92 -9.55 -17.38
N ALA A 458 -16.69 -8.47 -17.31
CA ALA A 458 -17.12 -7.88 -16.05
C ALA A 458 -17.93 -8.88 -15.21
N ASP A 459 -18.81 -9.67 -15.83
CA ASP A 459 -19.59 -10.69 -15.11
C ASP A 459 -18.67 -11.83 -14.60
N ALA A 460 -17.76 -12.32 -15.42
CA ALA A 460 -16.78 -13.32 -15.01
C ALA A 460 -15.94 -12.86 -13.79
N LEU A 461 -15.37 -11.65 -13.89
CA LEU A 461 -14.57 -11.08 -12.79
C LEU A 461 -15.41 -10.86 -11.53
N ARG A 462 -16.66 -10.45 -11.66
CA ARG A 462 -17.57 -10.28 -10.54
C ARG A 462 -17.81 -11.59 -9.80
N LYS A 463 -18.05 -12.69 -10.53
CA LYS A 463 -18.20 -14.03 -9.93
C LYS A 463 -16.93 -14.47 -9.21
N LEU A 464 -15.75 -14.29 -9.84
CA LEU A 464 -14.46 -14.55 -9.19
C LEU A 464 -14.27 -13.73 -7.91
N GLY A 465 -14.68 -12.45 -7.92
CA GLY A 465 -14.65 -11.59 -6.74
C GLY A 465 -15.59 -12.04 -5.63
N TRP A 466 -16.78 -12.53 -5.95
CA TRP A 466 -17.73 -13.04 -4.95
C TRP A 466 -17.24 -14.33 -4.27
N GLU A 467 -16.55 -15.19 -5.02
CA GLU A 467 -16.00 -16.46 -4.51
C GLU A 467 -14.65 -16.28 -3.81
N ASN A 468 -13.97 -15.15 -3.98
CA ASN A 468 -12.62 -14.96 -3.46
C ASN A 468 -12.60 -14.91 -1.92
N PRO A 469 -11.76 -15.71 -1.24
CA PRO A 469 -11.65 -15.71 0.21
C PRO A 469 -10.86 -14.52 0.77
N THR A 470 -10.02 -13.86 -0.07
CA THR A 470 -9.23 -12.71 0.35
C THR A 470 -9.94 -11.40 0.03
N SER A 471 -9.88 -10.46 0.98
CA SER A 471 -10.52 -9.16 0.81
C SER A 471 -9.90 -8.35 -0.35
N GLY A 472 -8.57 -8.32 -0.43
CA GLY A 472 -7.87 -7.61 -1.51
C GLY A 472 -8.18 -8.19 -2.90
N GLY A 473 -8.24 -9.53 -3.01
CA GLY A 473 -8.61 -10.19 -4.27
C GLY A 473 -10.04 -9.88 -4.69
N ARG A 474 -11.00 -10.00 -3.76
CA ARG A 474 -12.38 -9.58 -3.98
C ARG A 474 -12.45 -8.14 -4.48
N ASN A 475 -11.80 -7.22 -3.78
CA ASN A 475 -11.80 -5.80 -4.13
C ASN A 475 -11.24 -5.56 -5.54
N TRP A 476 -10.16 -6.24 -5.89
CA TRP A 476 -9.52 -6.11 -7.20
C TRP A 476 -10.42 -6.58 -8.33
N TYR A 477 -10.97 -7.80 -8.21
CA TYR A 477 -11.90 -8.35 -9.20
C TYR A 477 -13.13 -7.46 -9.39
N LEU A 478 -13.77 -7.03 -8.29
CA LEU A 478 -14.96 -6.19 -8.36
C LEU A 478 -14.67 -4.80 -8.91
N THR A 479 -13.52 -4.21 -8.57
CA THR A 479 -13.12 -2.90 -9.10
C THR A 479 -12.95 -2.97 -10.62
N GLN A 480 -12.24 -3.98 -11.14
CA GLN A 480 -12.09 -4.15 -12.58
C GLN A 480 -13.42 -4.46 -13.27
N ALA A 481 -14.27 -5.29 -12.68
CA ALA A 481 -15.61 -5.54 -13.21
C ALA A 481 -16.43 -4.24 -13.34
N ASN A 482 -16.41 -3.41 -12.30
CA ASN A 482 -17.16 -2.16 -12.28
C ASN A 482 -16.56 -1.06 -13.19
N ILE A 483 -15.27 -1.14 -13.54
CA ILE A 483 -14.67 -0.31 -14.58
C ILE A 483 -15.17 -0.77 -15.97
N LEU A 484 -15.16 -2.06 -16.24
CA LEU A 484 -15.56 -2.63 -17.54
C LEU A 484 -17.04 -2.40 -17.87
N ASP A 485 -17.92 -2.44 -16.86
CA ASP A 485 -19.35 -2.16 -17.04
C ASP A 485 -19.73 -0.67 -16.85
N GLY A 486 -18.72 0.21 -16.64
CA GLY A 486 -18.90 1.67 -16.58
C GLY A 486 -19.43 2.22 -15.24
N LYS A 487 -19.60 1.39 -14.21
CA LYS A 487 -20.01 1.85 -12.87
C LYS A 487 -18.92 2.67 -12.18
N ILE A 488 -17.67 2.33 -12.42
CA ILE A 488 -16.50 3.14 -12.00
C ILE A 488 -15.98 3.88 -13.23
N ASN A 489 -15.88 5.19 -13.14
CA ASN A 489 -15.41 6.06 -14.21
C ASN A 489 -14.68 7.28 -13.63
N SER A 490 -14.32 8.27 -14.47
CA SER A 490 -13.62 9.47 -14.01
C SER A 490 -14.37 10.28 -12.95
N SER A 491 -15.72 10.25 -12.95
CA SER A 491 -16.50 10.93 -11.92
C SER A 491 -16.42 10.21 -10.56
N THR A 492 -16.28 8.89 -10.54
CA THR A 492 -16.09 8.12 -9.30
C THR A 492 -14.82 8.55 -8.56
N LEU A 493 -13.73 8.79 -9.31
CA LEU A 493 -12.49 9.30 -8.72
C LEU A 493 -12.67 10.71 -8.11
N GLN A 494 -13.50 11.55 -8.71
CA GLN A 494 -13.80 12.88 -8.20
C GLN A 494 -14.66 12.85 -6.93
N MET A 495 -15.37 11.74 -6.68
CA MET A 495 -16.16 11.53 -5.46
C MET A 495 -15.32 11.10 -4.26
N LEU A 496 -14.07 10.66 -4.47
CA LEU A 496 -13.20 10.33 -3.38
C LEU A 496 -12.91 11.57 -2.52
N PRO A 497 -12.94 11.44 -1.19
CA PRO A 497 -12.64 12.56 -0.31
C PRO A 497 -11.24 13.12 -0.58
N ARG A 498 -11.13 14.43 -0.71
CA ARG A 498 -9.82 15.08 -0.74
C ARG A 498 -9.21 15.00 0.65
N THR A 499 -7.98 14.55 0.74
CA THR A 499 -7.22 14.45 1.98
C THR A 499 -5.94 15.24 1.89
N ASN A 500 -5.34 15.57 3.04
CA ASN A 500 -4.02 16.19 3.10
C ASN A 500 -2.88 15.16 3.00
N MET A 501 -3.19 13.90 2.74
CA MET A 501 -2.22 12.79 2.75
C MET A 501 -1.03 13.08 1.82
N ILE A 502 -1.31 13.46 0.59
CA ILE A 502 -0.27 13.82 -0.40
C ILE A 502 0.61 14.96 0.12
N ASP A 503 0.02 16.01 0.68
CA ASP A 503 0.75 17.15 1.23
C ASP A 503 1.67 16.76 2.40
N GLN A 504 1.19 15.89 3.28
CA GLN A 504 1.96 15.38 4.40
C GLN A 504 3.13 14.53 3.93
N ILE A 505 2.87 13.60 3.02
CA ILE A 505 3.89 12.76 2.40
C ILE A 505 4.99 13.62 1.76
N PHE A 506 4.61 14.60 0.94
CA PHE A 506 5.58 15.49 0.30
C PHE A 506 6.42 16.32 1.28
N SER A 507 5.89 16.61 2.45
CA SER A 507 6.66 17.33 3.47
C SER A 507 7.78 16.49 4.08
N THR A 508 7.70 15.15 3.99
CA THR A 508 8.71 14.24 4.56
C THR A 508 9.86 13.91 3.60
N LEU A 509 9.67 14.14 2.29
CA LEU A 509 10.65 13.73 1.28
C LEU A 509 11.81 14.70 1.17
N SER A 510 13.00 14.17 0.92
CA SER A 510 14.18 14.97 0.60
C SER A 510 14.06 15.61 -0.77
N ILE A 511 14.82 16.68 -1.04
CA ILE A 511 14.89 17.27 -2.38
C ILE A 511 15.62 16.33 -3.32
N ASP A 512 16.58 15.59 -2.81
CA ASP A 512 17.33 14.56 -3.52
C ASP A 512 16.37 13.52 -4.14
N ASP A 513 15.50 12.92 -3.31
CA ASP A 513 14.46 11.99 -3.77
C ASP A 513 13.55 12.61 -4.84
N LEU A 514 13.17 13.86 -4.65
CA LEU A 514 12.31 14.59 -5.57
C LEU A 514 12.96 14.73 -6.96
N LEU A 515 14.23 15.08 -6.99
CA LEU A 515 14.99 15.29 -8.23
C LEU A 515 15.34 13.95 -8.89
N PHE A 516 15.80 12.96 -8.11
CA PHE A 516 16.08 11.62 -8.63
C PHE A 516 14.89 11.03 -9.38
N ASN A 517 13.70 11.27 -8.87
CA ASN A 517 12.47 10.76 -9.51
C ASN A 517 12.06 11.50 -10.79
N MET A 518 12.64 12.67 -11.07
CA MET A 518 12.47 13.30 -12.38
C MET A 518 13.09 12.48 -13.52
N LEU A 519 14.13 11.66 -13.23
CA LEU A 519 14.78 10.81 -14.23
C LEU A 519 13.81 9.92 -15.00
N PHE A 520 12.74 9.46 -14.31
CA PHE A 520 11.75 8.53 -14.88
C PHE A 520 10.59 9.20 -15.61
N LYS A 521 10.69 10.52 -15.85
CA LYS A 521 9.61 11.33 -16.48
C LYS A 521 10.00 11.98 -17.78
N LEU A 522 11.26 11.88 -18.18
CA LEU A 522 11.69 12.44 -19.46
C LEU A 522 10.89 11.80 -20.60
N ASP A 523 10.29 12.62 -21.43
CA ASP A 523 9.64 12.20 -22.67
C ASP A 523 10.63 12.42 -23.84
N PRO A 524 11.20 11.36 -24.42
CA PRO A 524 12.16 11.50 -25.52
C PRO A 524 11.63 12.30 -26.69
N ALA A 525 10.31 12.28 -26.94
CA ALA A 525 9.68 13.04 -28.02
C ALA A 525 9.66 14.56 -27.77
N LYS A 526 9.98 14.98 -26.53
CA LYS A 526 10.03 16.40 -26.12
C LYS A 526 11.43 16.84 -25.70
N SER A 527 12.39 15.91 -25.73
CA SER A 527 13.78 16.20 -25.38
C SER A 527 14.38 17.25 -26.31
N PRO A 528 15.21 18.18 -25.80
CA PRO A 528 15.88 19.15 -26.65
C PRO A 528 16.95 18.49 -27.52
N ASP A 529 17.20 19.04 -28.70
CA ASP A 529 18.24 18.57 -29.61
C ASP A 529 19.67 18.76 -29.04
N ASP A 530 19.85 19.83 -28.26
CA ASP A 530 21.13 20.18 -27.61
C ASP A 530 21.11 19.73 -26.15
N ASP A 531 22.28 19.37 -25.62
CA ASP A 531 22.47 19.05 -24.19
C ASP A 531 22.08 20.27 -23.32
N LEU A 532 21.35 20.02 -22.25
CA LEU A 532 20.78 21.05 -21.38
C LEU A 532 21.05 20.74 -19.90
N ILE A 533 21.86 21.57 -19.26
CA ILE A 533 22.28 21.40 -17.86
C ILE A 533 21.56 22.43 -16.99
N LEU A 534 20.81 21.93 -16.01
CA LEU A 534 20.17 22.71 -14.95
C LEU A 534 20.94 22.51 -13.65
N GLY A 535 21.52 23.59 -13.12
CA GLY A 535 22.06 23.66 -11.77
C GLY A 535 20.96 24.11 -10.78
N ILE A 536 20.95 23.53 -9.59
CA ILE A 536 20.05 23.92 -8.50
C ILE A 536 20.91 24.11 -7.26
N TYR A 537 20.82 25.26 -6.60
CA TYR A 537 21.54 25.57 -5.38
C TYR A 537 20.59 26.04 -4.28
N LEU A 538 20.65 25.38 -3.13
CA LEU A 538 19.84 25.68 -1.95
C LEU A 538 20.65 26.55 -0.99
N ASN A 539 20.23 27.80 -0.81
CA ASN A 539 20.99 28.79 -0.04
C ASN A 539 20.99 28.54 1.49
N ASP A 540 19.99 27.82 1.99
CA ASP A 540 19.78 27.57 3.41
C ASP A 540 20.50 26.30 3.89
N THR A 541 20.68 25.31 3.03
CA THR A 541 21.38 24.04 3.32
C THR A 541 22.77 23.95 2.69
N GLU A 542 23.10 24.91 1.80
CA GLU A 542 24.34 24.93 1.00
C GLU A 542 24.50 23.69 0.09
N GLU A 543 23.40 23.03 -0.26
CA GLU A 543 23.36 21.86 -1.14
C GLU A 543 23.23 22.29 -2.60
N GLY A 544 23.87 21.54 -3.47
CA GLY A 544 23.82 21.77 -4.91
C GLY A 544 23.48 20.50 -5.67
N PHE A 545 22.67 20.62 -6.72
CA PHE A 545 22.25 19.49 -7.55
C PHE A 545 22.37 19.81 -9.03
N THR A 546 22.57 18.78 -9.84
CA THR A 546 22.60 18.88 -11.29
C THR A 546 21.57 17.95 -11.90
N LEU A 547 20.80 18.46 -12.86
CA LEU A 547 20.02 17.66 -13.79
C LEU A 547 20.50 17.98 -15.21
N GLU A 548 20.97 16.97 -15.93
CA GLU A 548 21.52 17.12 -17.29
C GLU A 548 20.70 16.29 -18.26
N ILE A 549 20.03 16.93 -19.22
CA ILE A 549 19.41 16.25 -20.35
C ILE A 549 20.45 16.16 -21.47
N ARG A 550 20.83 14.93 -21.82
CA ARG A 550 21.72 14.63 -22.95
C ARG A 550 20.98 13.73 -23.92
N LYS A 551 20.67 14.25 -25.11
CA LYS A 551 19.83 13.54 -26.07
C LYS A 551 18.51 13.14 -25.39
N ASP A 552 18.21 11.86 -25.29
CA ASP A 552 16.97 11.33 -24.75
C ASP A 552 17.13 10.74 -23.34
N VAL A 553 18.18 11.14 -22.60
CA VAL A 553 18.49 10.66 -21.25
C VAL A 553 18.67 11.85 -20.32
N VAL A 554 18.14 11.78 -19.12
CA VAL A 554 18.45 12.72 -18.04
C VAL A 554 19.37 12.07 -17.03
N ASP A 555 20.41 12.79 -16.63
CA ASP A 555 21.37 12.41 -15.60
C ASP A 555 21.18 13.29 -14.37
N TYR A 556 21.46 12.76 -13.18
CA TYR A 556 21.35 13.41 -11.90
C TYR A 556 22.65 13.31 -11.13
N LYS A 557 23.07 14.41 -10.49
CA LYS A 557 24.23 14.45 -9.60
C LYS A 557 23.91 15.26 -8.35
N ASP A 558 24.30 14.73 -7.21
CA ASP A 558 24.25 15.40 -5.91
C ASP A 558 25.46 16.36 -5.76
N SER A 559 25.51 17.32 -6.67
CA SER A 559 26.51 18.39 -6.65
C SER A 559 26.11 19.47 -7.63
N PHE A 560 26.46 20.74 -7.33
CA PHE A 560 26.24 21.86 -8.25
C PHE A 560 27.22 21.77 -9.45
N PRO A 561 26.77 22.01 -10.70
CA PRO A 561 27.61 21.88 -11.90
C PRO A 561 28.63 23.01 -12.02
N GLU A 562 29.83 22.71 -12.55
CA GLU A 562 30.81 23.72 -12.89
C GLU A 562 30.37 24.57 -14.09
N GLU A 563 29.71 23.96 -15.08
CA GLU A 563 29.14 24.62 -16.27
C GLU A 563 27.64 24.24 -16.37
N TYR A 564 26.81 25.21 -16.70
CA TYR A 564 25.37 25.05 -16.86
C TYR A 564 24.80 25.98 -17.93
N ASN A 565 23.65 25.59 -18.50
CA ASN A 565 22.85 26.45 -19.36
C ASN A 565 21.96 27.39 -18.54
N ILE A 566 21.50 26.87 -17.39
CA ILE A 566 20.64 27.59 -16.46
C ILE A 566 20.85 27.10 -15.03
N ALA A 567 20.77 28.01 -14.06
CA ALA A 567 20.82 27.69 -12.66
C ALA A 567 19.66 28.34 -11.88
N ILE A 568 19.21 27.66 -10.84
CA ILE A 568 18.18 28.08 -9.88
C ILE A 568 18.86 28.22 -8.51
N TYR A 569 18.68 29.40 -7.86
CA TYR A 569 19.12 29.64 -6.48
C TYR A 569 17.89 29.97 -5.64
N THR A 570 17.68 29.20 -4.57
CA THR A 570 16.49 29.34 -3.72
C THR A 570 16.74 28.73 -2.33
N ASP A 571 15.77 28.80 -1.44
CA ASP A 571 15.74 28.01 -0.21
C ASP A 571 15.02 26.68 -0.43
N SER A 572 15.34 25.69 0.42
CA SER A 572 14.82 24.31 0.32
C SER A 572 13.28 24.26 0.38
N ASP A 573 12.66 25.01 1.28
CA ASP A 573 11.20 25.04 1.43
C ASP A 573 10.51 25.63 0.19
N THR A 574 11.02 26.77 -0.32
CA THR A 574 10.50 27.39 -1.55
C THR A 574 10.61 26.45 -2.74
N PHE A 575 11.75 25.74 -2.86
CA PHE A 575 11.96 24.79 -3.94
C PHE A 575 11.01 23.60 -3.83
N LYS A 576 10.87 22.99 -2.64
CA LYS A 576 9.88 21.94 -2.39
C LYS A 576 8.45 22.37 -2.73
N GLU A 577 8.03 23.58 -2.32
CA GLU A 577 6.69 24.08 -2.66
C GLU A 577 6.44 24.15 -4.18
N VAL A 578 7.46 24.52 -4.95
CA VAL A 578 7.36 24.54 -6.43
C VAL A 578 7.34 23.13 -6.99
N LEU A 579 8.25 22.27 -6.53
CA LEU A 579 8.32 20.88 -6.99
C LEU A 579 7.01 20.12 -6.72
N VAL A 580 6.39 20.32 -5.56
CA VAL A 580 5.10 19.67 -5.20
C VAL A 580 3.87 20.43 -5.72
N GLY A 581 4.07 21.50 -6.51
CA GLY A 581 2.98 22.25 -7.12
C GLY A 581 2.14 23.11 -6.17
N LYS A 582 2.58 23.30 -4.92
CA LYS A 582 1.94 24.22 -3.95
C LYS A 582 2.15 25.69 -4.32
N ALA A 583 3.21 25.97 -5.06
CA ALA A 583 3.53 27.29 -5.57
C ALA A 583 3.89 27.24 -7.06
N LYS A 584 3.56 28.30 -7.79
CA LYS A 584 4.00 28.45 -9.18
C LYS A 584 5.42 28.99 -9.21
N LEU A 585 6.29 28.38 -10.02
CA LEU A 585 7.66 28.82 -10.22
C LEU A 585 7.74 30.32 -10.56
N LEU A 586 6.90 30.78 -11.49
CA LEU A 586 6.88 32.20 -11.92
C LEU A 586 6.53 33.14 -10.77
N ASP A 587 5.57 32.78 -9.91
CA ASP A 587 5.19 33.62 -8.77
C ASP A 587 6.34 33.74 -7.76
N LYS A 588 7.12 32.68 -7.56
CA LYS A 588 8.30 32.68 -6.68
C LYS A 588 9.46 33.49 -7.28
N ILE A 589 9.63 33.47 -8.61
CA ILE A 589 10.59 34.32 -9.32
C ILE A 589 10.21 35.79 -9.17
N ILE A 590 8.94 36.15 -9.41
CA ILE A 590 8.43 37.52 -9.26
C ILE A 590 8.60 38.01 -7.82
N ALA A 591 8.34 37.13 -6.84
CA ALA A 591 8.52 37.41 -5.41
C ALA A 591 10.01 37.45 -4.97
N LYS A 592 10.95 37.23 -5.87
CA LYS A 592 12.41 37.15 -5.62
C LYS A 592 12.80 36.08 -4.58
N LYS A 593 12.01 35.05 -4.46
CA LYS A 593 12.30 33.85 -3.65
C LYS A 593 13.17 32.86 -4.44
N ILE A 594 13.07 32.91 -5.77
CA ILE A 594 13.87 32.13 -6.71
C ILE A 594 14.63 33.09 -7.59
N ALA A 595 15.96 32.98 -7.61
CA ALA A 595 16.82 33.64 -8.56
C ALA A 595 17.19 32.66 -9.68
N ILE A 596 17.30 33.18 -10.92
CA ILE A 596 17.69 32.39 -12.08
C ILE A 596 18.93 33.03 -12.67
N ASP A 597 19.92 32.21 -12.99
CA ASP A 597 21.08 32.58 -13.81
C ASP A 597 21.03 31.76 -15.11
N GLY A 598 21.14 32.44 -16.26
CA GLY A 598 20.97 31.86 -17.59
C GLY A 598 19.66 32.25 -18.28
N ASP A 599 19.35 31.60 -19.40
CA ASP A 599 18.17 31.93 -20.22
C ASP A 599 16.91 31.21 -19.71
N ILE A 600 15.89 31.99 -19.35
CA ILE A 600 14.57 31.45 -18.91
C ILE A 600 13.93 30.54 -19.97
N ARG A 601 14.30 30.70 -21.26
CA ARG A 601 13.83 29.82 -22.33
C ARG A 601 14.37 28.39 -22.17
N ASP A 602 15.60 28.27 -21.67
CA ASP A 602 16.20 26.95 -21.43
C ASP A 602 15.53 26.23 -20.23
N LEU A 603 15.16 27.00 -19.19
CA LEU A 603 14.30 26.45 -18.13
C LEU A 603 12.95 25.97 -18.67
N THR A 604 12.36 26.73 -19.57
CA THR A 604 11.08 26.36 -20.20
C THR A 604 11.22 25.10 -21.05
N LYS A 605 12.31 24.97 -21.83
CA LYS A 605 12.60 23.74 -22.59
C LYS A 605 12.81 22.58 -21.65
N PHE A 606 13.65 22.74 -20.61
CA PHE A 606 13.93 21.73 -19.61
C PHE A 606 12.63 21.18 -19.00
N VAL A 607 11.78 22.05 -18.45
CA VAL A 607 10.53 21.66 -17.81
C VAL A 607 9.57 20.96 -18.79
N ARG A 608 9.51 21.40 -20.06
CA ARG A 608 8.64 20.80 -21.07
C ARG A 608 9.08 19.42 -21.54
N SER A 609 10.34 19.06 -21.33
CA SER A 609 10.88 17.75 -21.70
C SER A 609 10.32 16.60 -20.84
N PHE A 610 9.73 16.93 -19.71
CA PHE A 610 9.17 15.94 -18.80
C PHE A 610 7.66 15.78 -18.96
N ASP A 611 7.16 14.58 -18.70
CA ASP A 611 5.73 14.32 -18.67
C ASP A 611 5.02 15.16 -17.61
N GLN A 612 4.10 16.01 -18.07
CA GLN A 612 3.36 16.94 -17.22
C GLN A 612 1.98 16.45 -16.82
N LYS A 613 1.54 15.31 -17.37
CA LYS A 613 0.20 14.80 -17.12
C LYS A 613 0.22 13.68 -16.10
N PHE A 614 -0.32 13.94 -14.93
CA PHE A 614 -0.87 12.91 -14.07
C PHE A 614 -2.25 12.50 -14.61
N VAL A 615 -2.26 11.76 -15.71
CA VAL A 615 -3.48 11.06 -16.14
C VAL A 615 -3.46 9.72 -15.43
N ILE A 616 -4.41 9.48 -14.54
CA ILE A 616 -4.64 8.16 -13.99
C ILE A 616 -5.10 7.28 -15.17
N PRO A 617 -4.30 6.33 -15.69
CA PRO A 617 -4.69 5.57 -16.89
C PRO A 617 -5.66 4.45 -16.57
N ILE A 618 -6.43 4.55 -15.48
CA ILE A 618 -7.44 3.57 -15.09
C ILE A 618 -8.38 3.27 -16.25
N PHE A 619 -8.64 4.27 -17.10
CA PHE A 619 -9.62 4.15 -18.16
C PHE A 619 -9.05 3.86 -19.56
N ASN A 620 -7.76 4.16 -19.79
CA ASN A 620 -7.18 3.98 -21.12
C ASN A 620 -6.58 2.58 -21.37
N ASN A 621 -6.11 1.87 -20.32
CA ASN A 621 -5.51 0.53 -20.46
C ASN A 621 -6.50 -0.62 -20.26
N ILE A 622 -7.72 -0.36 -19.85
CA ILE A 622 -8.78 -1.37 -19.67
C ILE A 622 -9.84 -1.24 -20.76
N ALA A 623 -9.91 -0.07 -21.39
CA ALA A 623 -10.79 0.19 -22.52
C ALA A 623 -10.14 -0.10 -23.89
N ASN A 624 -8.82 -0.26 -23.93
CA ASN A 624 -8.07 -0.69 -25.12
C ASN A 624 -7.72 -2.17 -25.07
#